data_57ffe8dec3b80a0cb3048f10b76cd51d
#
_entry.id   57ffe8dec3b80a0cb3048f10b76cd51d
#
_cell.length_a   1.000
_cell.length_b   1.000
_cell.length_c   1.000
_cell.angle_alpha   90.00
_cell.angle_beta   90.00
_cell.angle_gamma   90.00
#
_symmetry.space_group_name_H-M   'P 1'
#
loop_
_entity.id
_entity.type
_entity.pdbx_description
1 polymer ?
#
loop_
_entity_poly.entity_id
_entity_poly.type
_entity_poly.pdbx_seq_one_letter_code
_entity_poly.pdbx_strand_id
1 'polypeptide(L)'
;MPIAPRRQWDQKNGYCGECSIQQAALYFGTYVSQFVCRAIINTNQQSQLLVAVNAQKVLTALKLNSAEFNYSGYASPQFQSYFGWVKQHLKLLRPVLITAFVKGLSDPDYDHIMLATGITASNFTTYNSTDQLYFNDCFSSQVSIRTASTLNDIRSMLVNGAKYPFCIPTKICYGCAVLGIQDNSARALPVRITLGNWTEPNVIAGVAPSTLSASVSVNGLVVGKSYSLFRYNDYRKVPTANYTASAYSTVRNFVASGTTANFTESIISNGVAIYRCVPTGS
;
A
#
# COMPACT_ATOMS: atom_id res chain seq x y z
N MET A 1 8.18 5.88 6.13
CA MET A 1 8.43 4.45 5.77
C MET A 1 9.16 4.39 4.43
N PRO A 2 10.09 3.45 4.20
CA PRO A 2 10.78 3.29 2.93
C PRO A 2 9.89 2.55 1.92
N ILE A 3 8.88 3.23 1.42
CA ILE A 3 7.96 2.72 0.40
C ILE A 3 8.23 3.52 -0.88
N ALA A 4 8.82 2.85 -1.87
CA ALA A 4 9.13 3.49 -3.15
C ALA A 4 7.83 3.80 -3.92
N PRO A 5 7.73 4.96 -4.58
CA PRO A 5 6.63 5.26 -5.47
C PRO A 5 6.51 4.23 -6.60
N ARG A 6 5.28 4.01 -7.07
CA ARG A 6 4.96 3.17 -8.22
C ARG A 6 4.06 3.94 -9.17
N ARG A 7 4.23 3.71 -10.47
CA ARG A 7 3.34 4.29 -11.48
C ARG A 7 2.06 3.48 -11.60
N GLN A 8 0.91 4.14 -11.74
CA GLN A 8 -0.31 3.42 -12.08
C GLN A 8 -0.18 2.82 -13.49
N TRP A 9 -0.69 1.61 -13.62
CA TRP A 9 -0.55 0.81 -14.83
C TRP A 9 -1.27 1.42 -16.03
N ASP A 10 -2.53 1.83 -15.84
CA ASP A 10 -3.34 2.44 -16.88
C ASP A 10 -3.95 3.76 -16.38
N GLN A 11 -3.43 4.87 -16.90
CA GLN A 11 -3.87 6.21 -16.50
C GLN A 11 -5.29 6.55 -16.98
N LYS A 12 -5.76 5.94 -18.08
CA LYS A 12 -7.09 6.22 -18.64
C LYS A 12 -8.19 5.55 -17.83
N ASN A 13 -7.89 4.40 -17.21
CA ASN A 13 -8.85 3.59 -16.50
C ASN A 13 -8.74 3.72 -14.96
N GLY A 14 -8.00 4.71 -14.45
CA GLY A 14 -7.98 5.06 -13.03
C GLY A 14 -7.48 3.95 -12.12
N TYR A 15 -6.22 3.52 -12.25
CA TYR A 15 -5.57 2.51 -11.39
C TYR A 15 -4.86 3.10 -10.17
N CYS A 16 -5.18 4.31 -9.75
CA CYS A 16 -4.51 4.98 -8.61
C CYS A 16 -4.69 4.23 -7.29
N GLY A 17 -5.88 3.68 -7.04
CA GLY A 17 -6.16 2.90 -5.85
C GLY A 17 -5.41 1.58 -5.80
N GLU A 18 -5.41 0.84 -6.90
CA GLU A 18 -4.68 -0.43 -7.05
C GLU A 18 -3.17 -0.22 -6.93
N CYS A 19 -2.65 0.87 -7.51
CA CYS A 19 -1.26 1.28 -7.36
C CYS A 19 -0.91 1.59 -5.90
N SER A 20 -1.79 2.28 -5.18
CA SER A 20 -1.60 2.59 -3.76
C SER A 20 -1.61 1.32 -2.89
N ILE A 21 -2.51 0.37 -3.16
CA ILE A 21 -2.48 -0.94 -2.48
C ILE A 21 -1.20 -1.71 -2.81
N GLN A 22 -0.77 -1.76 -4.08
CA GLN A 22 0.47 -2.44 -4.45
C GLN A 22 1.66 -1.89 -3.66
N GLN A 23 1.79 -0.57 -3.56
CA GLN A 23 2.86 0.08 -2.81
C GLN A 23 2.82 -0.29 -1.31
N ALA A 24 1.64 -0.22 -0.68
CA ALA A 24 1.48 -0.60 0.71
C ALA A 24 1.77 -2.09 0.94
N ALA A 25 1.30 -2.96 0.04
CA ALA A 25 1.48 -4.40 0.13
C ALA A 25 2.95 -4.83 0.00
N LEU A 26 3.74 -4.16 -0.85
CA LEU A 26 5.19 -4.40 -0.98
C LEU A 26 5.93 -4.20 0.35
N TYR A 27 5.52 -3.22 1.14
CA TYR A 27 6.08 -2.97 2.47
C TYR A 27 5.83 -4.13 3.45
N PHE A 28 4.78 -4.92 3.21
CA PHE A 28 4.41 -6.09 4.01
C PHE A 28 4.69 -7.43 3.30
N GLY A 29 5.70 -7.46 2.42
CA GLY A 29 6.13 -8.70 1.76
C GLY A 29 5.11 -9.28 0.80
N THR A 30 4.28 -8.44 0.20
CA THR A 30 3.24 -8.86 -0.74
C THR A 30 3.37 -8.08 -2.05
N TYR A 31 3.72 -8.76 -3.13
CA TYR A 31 3.53 -8.25 -4.48
C TYR A 31 2.16 -8.69 -4.99
N VAL A 32 1.42 -7.75 -5.51
CA VAL A 32 0.20 -7.97 -6.29
C VAL A 32 0.23 -7.03 -7.49
N SER A 33 0.02 -7.55 -8.69
CA SER A 33 -0.12 -6.66 -9.85
C SER A 33 -1.39 -5.81 -9.72
N GLN A 34 -1.35 -4.60 -10.26
CA GLN A 34 -2.52 -3.71 -10.23
C GLN A 34 -3.71 -4.35 -10.99
N PHE A 35 -3.43 -5.10 -12.04
CA PHE A 35 -4.41 -5.88 -12.77
C PHE A 35 -5.10 -6.94 -11.89
N VAL A 36 -4.35 -7.75 -11.15
CA VAL A 36 -4.91 -8.73 -10.21
C VAL A 36 -5.63 -8.04 -9.06
N CYS A 37 -5.11 -6.92 -8.58
CA CYS A 37 -5.76 -6.12 -7.54
C CYS A 37 -7.20 -5.72 -7.97
N ARG A 38 -7.36 -5.23 -9.19
CA ARG A 38 -8.68 -4.91 -9.76
C ARG A 38 -9.56 -6.16 -9.97
N ALA A 39 -8.98 -7.27 -10.40
CA ALA A 39 -9.71 -8.52 -10.57
C ALA A 39 -10.29 -9.08 -9.25
N ILE A 40 -9.68 -8.78 -8.11
CA ILE A 40 -10.22 -9.12 -6.78
C ILE A 40 -11.51 -8.34 -6.49
N ILE A 41 -11.61 -7.10 -6.96
CA ILE A 41 -12.80 -6.27 -6.80
C ILE A 41 -13.95 -6.82 -7.64
N ASN A 42 -13.66 -7.04 -8.92
CA ASN A 42 -14.62 -7.49 -9.91
C ASN A 42 -13.92 -8.32 -10.98
N THR A 43 -14.41 -9.55 -11.23
CA THR A 43 -13.86 -10.46 -12.24
C THR A 43 -13.85 -9.87 -13.65
N ASN A 44 -14.78 -8.98 -13.96
CA ASN A 44 -14.88 -8.30 -15.26
C ASN A 44 -14.01 -7.02 -15.34
N GLN A 45 -13.30 -6.67 -14.27
CA GLN A 45 -12.39 -5.51 -14.18
C GLN A 45 -13.01 -4.14 -14.49
N GLN A 46 -14.34 -4.02 -14.39
CA GLN A 46 -15.07 -2.79 -14.71
C GLN A 46 -15.14 -1.81 -13.52
N SER A 47 -14.99 -2.31 -12.29
CA SER A 47 -15.06 -1.49 -11.08
C SER A 47 -13.67 -1.05 -10.64
N GLN A 48 -13.49 0.24 -10.43
CA GLN A 48 -12.27 0.81 -9.87
C GLN A 48 -12.18 0.52 -8.36
N LEU A 49 -10.96 0.55 -7.83
CA LEU A 49 -10.75 0.51 -6.40
C LEU A 49 -11.15 1.85 -5.78
N LEU A 50 -12.05 1.79 -4.81
CA LEU A 50 -12.52 2.95 -4.06
C LEU A 50 -12.33 2.73 -2.56
N VAL A 51 -11.79 3.74 -1.88
CA VAL A 51 -11.68 3.78 -0.42
C VAL A 51 -13.09 3.93 0.15
N ALA A 52 -13.38 3.27 1.27
CA ALA A 52 -14.68 3.13 1.93
C ALA A 52 -15.73 2.33 1.13
N VAL A 53 -15.37 1.70 0.00
CA VAL A 53 -16.27 0.85 -0.79
C VAL A 53 -15.71 -0.56 -0.95
N ASN A 54 -14.49 -0.70 -1.45
CA ASN A 54 -13.93 -2.00 -1.79
C ASN A 54 -12.43 -2.18 -1.45
N ALA A 55 -11.75 -1.15 -0.95
CA ALA A 55 -10.33 -1.24 -0.57
C ALA A 55 -10.09 -2.33 0.49
N GLN A 56 -10.92 -2.43 1.51
CA GLN A 56 -10.81 -3.47 2.54
C GLN A 56 -11.00 -4.87 1.98
N LYS A 57 -11.89 -5.05 1.00
CA LYS A 57 -12.08 -6.35 0.34
C LYS A 57 -10.78 -6.85 -0.29
N VAL A 58 -10.06 -5.97 -0.98
CA VAL A 58 -8.79 -6.31 -1.62
C VAL A 58 -7.72 -6.61 -0.57
N LEU A 59 -7.55 -5.75 0.45
CA LEU A 59 -6.58 -5.95 1.51
C LEU A 59 -6.81 -7.27 2.26
N THR A 60 -8.07 -7.58 2.60
CA THR A 60 -8.44 -8.86 3.23
C THR A 60 -8.10 -10.06 2.35
N ALA A 61 -8.39 -10.01 1.05
CA ALA A 61 -8.04 -11.06 0.11
C ALA A 61 -6.52 -11.29 0.05
N LEU A 62 -5.71 -10.22 0.14
CA LEU A 62 -4.24 -10.26 0.18
C LEU A 62 -3.67 -10.65 1.55
N LYS A 63 -4.52 -11.01 2.53
CA LYS A 63 -4.14 -11.33 3.92
C LYS A 63 -3.43 -10.15 4.61
N LEU A 64 -3.95 -8.95 4.40
CA LEU A 64 -3.55 -7.73 5.08
C LEU A 64 -4.70 -7.22 5.95
N ASN A 65 -4.37 -6.84 7.19
CA ASN A 65 -5.29 -6.14 8.08
C ASN A 65 -5.39 -4.68 7.69
N SER A 66 -6.57 -4.11 7.82
CA SER A 66 -6.81 -2.70 7.53
C SER A 66 -7.81 -2.08 8.49
N ALA A 67 -7.81 -0.76 8.56
CA ALA A 67 -8.82 0.04 9.25
C ALA A 67 -9.20 1.24 8.38
N GLU A 68 -10.48 1.52 8.26
CA GLU A 68 -10.97 2.70 7.58
C GLU A 68 -11.24 3.84 8.58
N PHE A 69 -11.10 5.08 8.11
CA PHE A 69 -11.53 6.23 8.86
C PHE A 69 -13.06 6.20 9.00
N ASN A 70 -13.55 6.28 10.23
CA ASN A 70 -15.00 6.27 10.50
C ASN A 70 -15.62 7.64 10.17
N TYR A 71 -15.75 7.96 8.88
CA TYR A 71 -16.27 9.22 8.41
C TYR A 71 -17.71 9.51 8.89
N SER A 72 -18.53 8.48 9.15
CA SER A 72 -19.89 8.66 9.68
C SER A 72 -19.91 9.01 11.17
N GLY A 73 -18.81 8.78 11.88
CA GLY A 73 -18.69 9.09 13.32
C GLY A 73 -18.21 10.52 13.63
N TYR A 74 -17.92 11.33 12.61
CA TYR A 74 -17.43 12.69 12.78
C TYR A 74 -18.33 13.70 12.07
N ALA A 75 -18.59 14.83 12.74
CA ALA A 75 -19.27 15.96 12.12
C ALA A 75 -18.38 16.61 11.05
N SER A 76 -19.01 17.17 10.01
CA SER A 76 -18.32 17.98 9.00
C SER A 76 -18.00 19.39 9.58
N PRO A 77 -16.86 19.98 9.28
CA PRO A 77 -15.75 19.48 8.43
C PRO A 77 -14.86 18.47 9.15
N GLN A 78 -14.45 17.40 8.45
CA GLN A 78 -13.77 16.26 9.05
C GLN A 78 -12.24 16.33 8.96
N PHE A 79 -11.68 17.24 8.14
CA PHE A 79 -10.26 17.23 7.78
C PHE A 79 -9.32 17.16 8.98
N GLN A 80 -9.55 17.93 10.04
CA GLN A 80 -8.66 17.95 11.20
C GLN A 80 -8.66 16.61 11.96
N SER A 81 -9.83 16.03 12.20
CA SER A 81 -9.98 14.71 12.83
C SER A 81 -9.37 13.61 11.97
N TYR A 82 -9.64 13.66 10.68
CA TYR A 82 -9.07 12.75 9.68
C TYR A 82 -7.54 12.83 9.65
N PHE A 83 -6.97 14.04 9.58
CA PHE A 83 -5.53 14.22 9.55
C PHE A 83 -4.86 13.72 10.84
N GLY A 84 -5.50 13.93 12.00
CA GLY A 84 -5.07 13.35 13.27
C GLY A 84 -5.05 11.81 13.23
N TRP A 85 -6.08 11.19 12.66
CA TRP A 85 -6.15 9.74 12.46
C TRP A 85 -5.05 9.23 11.53
N VAL A 86 -4.81 9.90 10.40
CA VAL A 86 -3.69 9.58 9.48
C VAL A 86 -2.35 9.61 10.22
N LYS A 87 -2.10 10.66 11.03
CA LYS A 87 -0.87 10.81 11.82
C LYS A 87 -0.65 9.64 12.78
N GLN A 88 -1.69 9.21 13.49
CA GLN A 88 -1.60 8.09 14.43
C GLN A 88 -1.18 6.80 13.73
N HIS A 89 -1.74 6.51 12.55
CA HIS A 89 -1.36 5.34 11.78
C HIS A 89 0.09 5.43 11.25
N LEU A 90 0.48 6.58 10.69
CA LEU A 90 1.84 6.77 10.19
C LEU A 90 2.90 6.69 11.29
N LYS A 91 2.61 7.15 12.53
CA LYS A 91 3.46 6.96 13.71
C LYS A 91 3.72 5.47 14.00
N LEU A 92 2.73 4.62 13.76
CA LEU A 92 2.79 3.18 13.95
C LEU A 92 3.34 2.44 12.72
N LEU A 93 3.96 3.14 11.77
CA LEU A 93 4.47 2.59 10.51
C LEU A 93 3.40 1.85 9.69
N ARG A 94 2.18 2.38 9.70
CA ARG A 94 1.03 1.90 8.95
C ARG A 94 0.75 2.87 7.81
N PRO A 95 1.03 2.52 6.55
CA PRO A 95 0.74 3.38 5.40
C PRO A 95 -0.77 3.55 5.25
N VAL A 96 -1.19 4.72 4.76
CA VAL A 96 -2.61 5.07 4.67
C VAL A 96 -2.95 5.45 3.24
N LEU A 97 -3.93 4.75 2.64
CA LEU A 97 -4.56 5.20 1.41
C LEU A 97 -5.37 6.45 1.74
N ILE A 98 -5.05 7.57 1.09
CA ILE A 98 -5.72 8.86 1.23
C ILE A 98 -6.41 9.22 -0.07
N THR A 99 -7.57 9.86 0.02
CA THR A 99 -8.33 10.34 -1.14
C THR A 99 -8.06 11.83 -1.38
N ALA A 100 -8.06 12.22 -2.64
CA ALA A 100 -7.81 13.60 -3.04
C ALA A 100 -8.67 14.04 -4.21
N PHE A 101 -8.80 15.35 -4.37
CA PHE A 101 -9.27 15.99 -5.58
C PHE A 101 -8.07 16.40 -6.44
N VAL A 102 -8.10 16.08 -7.72
CA VAL A 102 -7.16 16.54 -8.74
C VAL A 102 -7.84 17.26 -9.90
N LYS A 103 -9.16 17.09 -10.03
CA LYS A 103 -10.00 17.78 -11.01
C LYS A 103 -10.53 19.12 -10.47
N GLY A 104 -11.11 19.89 -11.37
CA GLY A 104 -11.62 21.21 -11.07
C GLY A 104 -12.77 21.24 -10.04
N LEU A 105 -13.18 22.46 -9.71
CA LEU A 105 -14.12 22.78 -8.63
C LEU A 105 -15.52 22.14 -8.72
N SER A 106 -15.92 21.68 -9.90
CA SER A 106 -17.26 21.09 -10.14
C SER A 106 -17.40 19.64 -9.72
N ASP A 107 -16.29 18.95 -9.40
CA ASP A 107 -16.34 17.56 -8.98
C ASP A 107 -16.72 17.47 -7.49
N PRO A 108 -17.87 16.85 -7.13
CA PRO A 108 -18.35 16.82 -5.75
C PRO A 108 -17.62 15.80 -4.88
N ASP A 109 -16.96 14.81 -5.46
CA ASP A 109 -16.30 13.69 -4.77
C ASP A 109 -14.82 13.58 -5.15
N TYR A 110 -14.06 12.80 -4.37
CA TYR A 110 -12.65 12.56 -4.70
C TYR A 110 -12.51 11.81 -6.03
N ASP A 111 -11.45 12.08 -6.74
CA ASP A 111 -11.15 11.49 -8.04
C ASP A 111 -9.77 10.85 -8.11
N HIS A 112 -9.03 10.86 -6.99
CA HIS A 112 -7.69 10.31 -6.92
C HIS A 112 -7.41 9.65 -5.56
N ILE A 113 -6.57 8.59 -5.57
CA ILE A 113 -6.10 7.90 -4.38
C ILE A 113 -4.57 7.89 -4.38
N MET A 114 -3.98 8.24 -3.25
CA MET A 114 -2.54 8.25 -3.02
C MET A 114 -2.19 7.45 -1.77
N LEU A 115 -0.91 7.13 -1.59
CA LEU A 115 -0.43 6.44 -0.40
C LEU A 115 0.38 7.37 0.49
N ALA A 116 -0.14 7.73 1.67
CA ALA A 116 0.62 8.40 2.71
C ALA A 116 1.62 7.42 3.35
N THR A 117 2.89 7.81 3.38
CA THR A 117 4.02 6.95 3.78
C THR A 117 4.81 7.49 4.96
N GLY A 118 4.58 8.74 5.36
CA GLY A 118 5.31 9.36 6.47
C GLY A 118 4.72 10.70 6.88
N ILE A 119 5.16 11.17 8.03
CA ILE A 119 4.74 12.45 8.61
C ILE A 119 5.87 13.06 9.43
N THR A 120 6.08 14.36 9.29
CA THR A 120 6.84 15.17 10.25
C THR A 120 5.85 15.99 11.06
N ALA A 121 5.80 15.74 12.36
CA ALA A 121 4.85 16.39 13.26
C ALA A 121 5.44 16.52 14.67
N SER A 122 5.10 17.61 15.36
CA SER A 122 5.42 17.80 16.78
C SER A 122 4.49 17.02 17.71
N ASN A 123 3.27 16.76 17.27
CA ASN A 123 2.25 15.99 17.98
C ASN A 123 1.55 15.04 17.00
N PHE A 124 1.31 13.80 17.42
CA PHE A 124 0.72 12.75 16.57
C PHE A 124 -0.78 12.50 16.83
N THR A 125 -1.41 13.24 17.72
CA THR A 125 -2.82 13.02 18.07
C THR A 125 -3.76 14.08 17.52
N THR A 126 -3.27 15.30 17.32
CA THR A 126 -4.07 16.45 16.89
C THR A 126 -3.53 17.06 15.61
N TYR A 127 -4.40 17.67 14.83
CA TYR A 127 -4.02 18.44 13.65
C TYR A 127 -3.12 19.63 14.03
N ASN A 128 -2.09 19.84 13.20
CA ASN A 128 -1.32 21.07 13.19
C ASN A 128 -1.10 21.51 11.74
N SER A 129 -1.34 22.78 11.46
CA SER A 129 -1.24 23.34 10.10
C SER A 129 0.16 23.24 9.48
N THR A 130 1.20 23.16 10.31
CA THR A 130 2.61 23.06 9.88
C THR A 130 3.13 21.63 9.72
N ASP A 131 2.35 20.61 10.09
CA ASP A 131 2.75 19.22 9.90
C ASP A 131 2.98 18.93 8.41
N GLN A 132 3.97 18.08 8.09
CA GLN A 132 4.32 17.73 6.72
C GLN A 132 3.99 16.28 6.45
N LEU A 133 3.07 16.03 5.51
CA LEU A 133 2.72 14.70 5.02
C LEU A 133 3.61 14.30 3.86
N TYR A 134 4.15 13.08 3.93
CA TYR A 134 4.89 12.43 2.87
C TYR A 134 3.99 11.39 2.22
N PHE A 135 3.85 11.44 0.91
CA PHE A 135 3.00 10.50 0.20
C PHE A 135 3.53 10.21 -1.21
N ASN A 136 3.16 9.06 -1.70
CA ASN A 136 3.43 8.62 -3.05
C ASN A 136 2.20 8.89 -3.93
N ASP A 137 2.43 9.67 -4.97
CA ASP A 137 1.48 9.86 -6.05
C ASP A 137 1.87 8.93 -7.21
N CYS A 138 0.90 8.22 -7.77
CA CYS A 138 1.13 7.27 -8.86
C CYS A 138 1.50 7.94 -10.22
N PHE A 139 1.56 9.26 -10.26
CA PHE A 139 2.04 10.04 -11.41
C PHE A 139 3.48 10.53 -11.24
N SER A 140 4.10 10.33 -10.08
CA SER A 140 5.46 10.78 -9.78
C SER A 140 6.35 9.63 -9.32
N SER A 141 7.60 9.61 -9.78
CA SER A 141 8.64 8.69 -9.27
C SER A 141 9.28 9.19 -7.97
N GLN A 142 8.88 10.37 -7.48
CA GLN A 142 9.39 10.97 -6.27
C GLN A 142 8.32 11.01 -5.19
N VAL A 143 8.75 10.89 -3.94
CA VAL A 143 7.89 11.12 -2.79
C VAL A 143 7.49 12.59 -2.76
N SER A 144 6.20 12.86 -2.67
CA SER A 144 5.66 14.20 -2.52
C SER A 144 5.60 14.60 -1.05
N ILE A 145 5.89 15.88 -0.76
CA ILE A 145 5.84 16.43 0.60
C ILE A 145 4.92 17.65 0.55
N ARG A 146 3.92 17.70 1.43
CA ARG A 146 3.00 18.83 1.53
C ARG A 146 2.70 19.18 2.98
N THR A 147 2.62 20.46 3.25
CA THR A 147 2.19 20.97 4.56
C THR A 147 0.68 20.77 4.72
N ALA A 148 0.23 20.38 5.90
CA ALA A 148 -1.17 20.09 6.21
C ALA A 148 -2.13 21.23 5.83
N SER A 149 -1.72 22.49 6.06
CA SER A 149 -2.51 23.66 5.66
C SER A 149 -2.74 23.79 4.16
N THR A 150 -1.90 23.16 3.33
CA THR A 150 -2.01 23.20 1.87
C THR A 150 -2.72 21.98 1.28
N LEU A 151 -3.12 21.03 2.12
CA LEU A 151 -3.83 19.81 1.72
C LEU A 151 -5.33 19.88 1.96
N ASN A 152 -5.80 20.79 2.81
CA ASN A 152 -7.23 20.97 3.07
C ASN A 152 -7.91 21.58 1.82
N ASP A 153 -9.06 21.08 1.44
CA ASP A 153 -9.90 21.42 0.29
C ASP A 153 -9.90 22.90 -0.14
N ILE A 154 -8.74 23.44 -0.47
CA ILE A 154 -8.58 24.77 -1.07
C ILE A 154 -8.39 24.57 -2.56
N ARG A 155 -9.48 24.15 -3.24
CA ARG A 155 -9.47 23.85 -4.68
C ARG A 155 -9.09 25.04 -5.55
N SER A 156 -9.17 26.26 -5.03
CA SER A 156 -8.64 27.45 -5.72
C SER A 156 -7.15 27.33 -6.05
N MET A 157 -6.41 26.50 -5.31
CA MET A 157 -5.01 26.18 -5.64
C MET A 157 -4.90 25.32 -6.91
N LEU A 158 -5.98 24.66 -7.32
CA LEU A 158 -6.04 23.86 -8.55
C LEU A 158 -6.05 24.71 -9.81
N VAL A 159 -6.43 25.99 -9.70
CA VAL A 159 -6.56 26.92 -10.82
C VAL A 159 -5.22 27.54 -11.21
N ASN A 160 -4.20 27.51 -10.34
CA ASN A 160 -2.94 28.21 -10.53
C ASN A 160 -1.87 27.39 -11.26
N GLY A 161 -2.24 26.38 -12.05
CA GLY A 161 -1.32 25.69 -12.97
C GLY A 161 -0.30 24.76 -12.32
N ALA A 162 -0.47 24.39 -11.04
CA ALA A 162 0.34 23.34 -10.42
C ALA A 162 0.06 22.00 -11.11
N LYS A 163 1.10 21.27 -11.46
CA LYS A 163 1.05 20.08 -12.33
C LYS A 163 0.17 18.95 -11.78
N TYR A 164 -0.03 18.89 -10.47
CA TYR A 164 -0.94 18.00 -9.77
C TYR A 164 -1.39 18.65 -8.46
N PRO A 165 -2.33 19.57 -8.52
CA PRO A 165 -2.76 20.35 -7.37
C PRO A 165 -3.82 19.58 -6.58
N PHE A 166 -3.45 18.46 -5.95
CA PHE A 166 -4.39 17.70 -5.16
C PHE A 166 -4.58 18.32 -3.77
N CYS A 167 -5.81 18.22 -3.29
CA CYS A 167 -6.21 18.53 -1.94
C CYS A 167 -7.13 17.44 -1.40
N ILE A 168 -7.11 17.27 -0.08
CA ILE A 168 -7.97 16.28 0.61
C ILE A 168 -9.33 16.92 0.84
N PRO A 169 -10.44 16.20 0.57
CA PRO A 169 -11.80 16.67 0.88
C PRO A 169 -11.89 17.08 2.36
N THR A 170 -12.56 18.19 2.65
CA THR A 170 -12.72 18.66 4.04
C THR A 170 -14.04 18.27 4.68
N LYS A 171 -15.10 18.15 3.89
CA LYS A 171 -16.45 17.85 4.38
C LYS A 171 -16.54 16.39 4.85
N ILE A 172 -16.26 15.47 3.94
CA ILE A 172 -16.20 14.03 4.19
C ILE A 172 -14.85 13.55 3.73
N CYS A 173 -14.11 12.88 4.61
CA CYS A 173 -12.79 12.35 4.33
C CYS A 173 -12.85 10.83 4.29
N TYR A 174 -12.16 10.23 3.32
CA TYR A 174 -12.03 8.79 3.22
C TYR A 174 -10.55 8.39 3.34
N GLY A 175 -10.27 7.35 4.11
CA GLY A 175 -8.93 6.80 4.26
C GLY A 175 -8.97 5.35 4.69
N CYS A 176 -7.95 4.60 4.29
CA CYS A 176 -7.79 3.20 4.68
C CYS A 176 -6.33 2.94 5.08
N ALA A 177 -6.09 2.67 6.35
CA ALA A 177 -4.78 2.32 6.87
C ALA A 177 -4.51 0.83 6.70
N VAL A 178 -3.32 0.46 6.23
CA VAL A 178 -2.85 -0.93 6.18
C VAL A 178 -2.07 -1.23 7.44
N LEU A 179 -2.61 -2.12 8.29
CA LEU A 179 -2.13 -2.34 9.65
C LEU A 179 -0.99 -3.36 9.74
N GLY A 180 -0.85 -4.23 8.72
CA GLY A 180 0.09 -5.33 8.70
C GLY A 180 -0.50 -6.59 8.08
N ILE A 181 0.26 -7.68 8.13
CA ILE A 181 -0.20 -8.98 7.64
C ILE A 181 -1.19 -9.62 8.61
N GLN A 182 -2.09 -10.46 8.08
CA GLN A 182 -2.89 -11.36 8.89
C GLN A 182 -2.00 -12.54 9.32
N ASP A 183 -1.55 -12.50 10.57
CA ASP A 183 -0.78 -13.58 11.20
C ASP A 183 -1.32 -13.87 12.60
N ASN A 184 -2.22 -14.83 12.69
CA ASN A 184 -2.87 -15.23 13.94
C ASN A 184 -1.90 -15.98 14.90
N SER A 185 -0.75 -16.43 14.39
CA SER A 185 0.30 -17.05 15.19
C SER A 185 1.30 -16.06 15.76
N ALA A 186 1.30 -14.82 15.27
CA ALA A 186 2.24 -13.75 15.60
C ALA A 186 3.73 -14.17 15.47
N ARG A 187 4.03 -15.08 14.52
CA ARG A 187 5.38 -15.65 14.31
C ARG A 187 6.11 -15.11 13.10
N ALA A 188 5.37 -14.51 12.16
CA ALA A 188 5.96 -14.02 10.93
C ALA A 188 6.83 -12.78 11.19
N LEU A 189 8.06 -12.82 10.68
CA LEU A 189 8.97 -11.70 10.71
C LEU A 189 8.63 -10.68 9.61
N PRO A 190 9.01 -9.39 9.79
CA PRO A 190 8.82 -8.38 8.77
C PRO A 190 9.56 -8.73 7.47
N VAL A 191 8.80 -8.85 6.39
CA VAL A 191 9.32 -9.04 5.03
C VAL A 191 8.95 -7.81 4.20
N ARG A 192 9.88 -7.34 3.37
CA ARG A 192 9.67 -6.23 2.43
C ARG A 192 10.10 -6.65 1.04
N ILE A 193 9.43 -6.11 0.03
CA ILE A 193 9.79 -6.29 -1.38
C ILE A 193 10.14 -4.94 -1.96
N THR A 194 11.30 -4.86 -2.63
CA THR A 194 11.70 -3.70 -3.41
C THR A 194 11.82 -4.12 -4.88
N LEU A 195 11.16 -3.39 -5.77
CA LEU A 195 11.22 -3.59 -7.21
C LEU A 195 12.21 -2.61 -7.83
N GLY A 196 12.99 -3.06 -8.82
CA GLY A 196 14.01 -2.23 -9.47
C GLY A 196 13.44 -1.07 -10.29
N ASN A 197 12.24 -1.25 -10.86
CA ASN A 197 11.58 -0.26 -11.70
C ASN A 197 10.32 0.28 -11.03
N TRP A 198 10.05 1.59 -11.17
CA TRP A 198 8.82 2.20 -10.66
C TRP A 198 7.59 1.94 -11.55
N THR A 199 7.81 1.53 -12.82
CA THR A 199 6.75 1.17 -13.76
C THR A 199 6.48 -0.33 -13.74
N GLU A 200 5.22 -0.70 -13.81
CA GLU A 200 4.79 -2.07 -14.08
C GLU A 200 4.61 -2.21 -15.61
N PRO A 201 5.14 -3.27 -16.23
CA PRO A 201 4.88 -3.51 -17.65
C PRO A 201 3.38 -3.65 -17.89
N ASN A 202 2.89 -3.01 -18.93
CA ASN A 202 1.48 -3.12 -19.33
C ASN A 202 1.13 -4.59 -19.60
N VAL A 203 0.12 -5.09 -18.94
CA VAL A 203 -0.46 -6.39 -19.25
C VAL A 203 -1.53 -6.17 -20.31
N ILE A 204 -1.13 -6.29 -21.59
CA ILE A 204 -2.07 -6.27 -22.69
C ILE A 204 -2.57 -7.71 -22.90
N ALA A 205 -3.86 -7.88 -23.13
CA ALA A 205 -4.44 -9.19 -23.46
C ALA A 205 -3.69 -9.83 -24.65
N GLY A 206 -3.21 -11.07 -24.48
CA GLY A 206 -2.44 -11.79 -25.49
C GLY A 206 -0.93 -11.53 -25.49
N VAL A 207 -0.41 -10.62 -24.67
CA VAL A 207 1.03 -10.45 -24.48
C VAL A 207 1.49 -11.28 -23.29
N ALA A 208 2.57 -12.05 -23.46
CA ALA A 208 3.14 -12.82 -22.37
C ALA A 208 3.58 -11.90 -21.22
N PRO A 209 3.27 -12.24 -19.95
CA PRO A 209 3.70 -11.43 -18.83
C PRO A 209 5.23 -11.41 -18.74
N SER A 210 5.78 -10.23 -18.46
CA SER A 210 7.20 -10.07 -18.23
C SER A 210 7.56 -10.45 -16.79
N THR A 211 8.86 -10.66 -16.58
CA THR A 211 9.43 -10.97 -15.29
C THR A 211 10.00 -9.70 -14.67
N LEU A 212 9.70 -9.44 -13.39
CA LEU A 212 10.26 -8.36 -12.60
C LEU A 212 11.35 -8.89 -11.69
N SER A 213 12.48 -8.20 -11.64
CA SER A 213 13.49 -8.43 -10.60
C SER A 213 13.06 -7.74 -9.31
N ALA A 214 13.09 -8.47 -8.20
CA ALA A 214 12.73 -7.99 -6.88
C ALA A 214 13.80 -8.33 -5.85
N SER A 215 14.04 -7.42 -4.91
CA SER A 215 14.79 -7.70 -3.68
C SER A 215 13.78 -7.97 -2.56
N VAL A 216 13.89 -9.13 -1.93
CA VAL A 216 13.09 -9.54 -0.78
C VAL A 216 13.95 -9.46 0.47
N SER A 217 13.62 -8.57 1.38
CA SER A 217 14.35 -8.33 2.64
C SER A 217 13.56 -8.87 3.83
N VAL A 218 14.18 -9.72 4.62
CA VAL A 218 13.64 -10.22 5.90
C VAL A 218 14.38 -9.53 7.03
N ASN A 219 13.66 -8.92 7.98
CA ASN A 219 14.22 -8.16 9.09
C ASN A 219 13.84 -8.79 10.44
N GLY A 220 14.59 -8.45 11.50
CA GLY A 220 14.35 -8.96 12.84
C GLY A 220 14.87 -10.37 13.08
N LEU A 221 15.86 -10.80 12.30
CA LEU A 221 16.50 -12.10 12.44
C LEU A 221 17.43 -12.13 13.68
N VAL A 222 17.55 -13.29 14.28
CA VAL A 222 18.53 -13.59 15.32
C VAL A 222 19.66 -14.42 14.71
N VAL A 223 20.90 -13.94 14.81
CA VAL A 223 22.08 -14.60 14.26
C VAL A 223 22.20 -16.03 14.75
N GLY A 224 22.50 -16.96 13.86
CA GLY A 224 22.64 -18.39 14.16
C GLY A 224 21.31 -19.16 14.23
N LYS A 225 20.16 -18.50 14.20
CA LYS A 225 18.85 -19.16 14.15
C LYS A 225 18.47 -19.51 12.72
N SER A 226 17.69 -20.60 12.58
CA SER A 226 17.18 -21.10 11.31
C SER A 226 15.79 -20.54 11.03
N TYR A 227 15.53 -20.23 9.77
CA TYR A 227 14.27 -19.62 9.29
C TYR A 227 13.82 -20.27 8.00
N SER A 228 12.50 -20.23 7.77
CA SER A 228 11.86 -20.59 6.50
C SER A 228 11.19 -19.38 5.90
N LEU A 229 11.59 -19.02 4.68
CA LEU A 229 10.93 -18.02 3.84
C LEU A 229 10.02 -18.73 2.86
N PHE A 230 8.72 -18.56 3.04
CA PHE A 230 7.68 -19.09 2.16
C PHE A 230 7.33 -18.04 1.11
N ARG A 231 7.16 -18.47 -0.15
CA ARG A 231 6.60 -17.69 -1.24
C ARG A 231 5.33 -18.36 -1.76
N TYR A 232 4.22 -17.64 -1.78
CA TYR A 232 2.92 -18.06 -2.32
C TYR A 232 2.64 -17.27 -3.60
N ASN A 233 2.25 -17.96 -4.68
CA ASN A 233 1.92 -17.33 -5.97
C ASN A 233 0.39 -17.23 -6.19
N ASP A 234 -0.41 -17.58 -5.20
CA ASP A 234 -1.87 -17.44 -5.19
C ASP A 234 -2.30 -16.86 -3.83
N TYR A 235 -2.88 -15.65 -3.82
CA TYR A 235 -3.32 -14.98 -2.60
C TYR A 235 -4.41 -15.75 -1.83
N ARG A 236 -5.21 -16.57 -2.53
CA ARG A 236 -6.28 -17.41 -1.94
C ARG A 236 -5.73 -18.56 -1.10
N LYS A 237 -4.46 -18.93 -1.33
CA LYS A 237 -3.79 -20.08 -0.71
C LYS A 237 -2.81 -19.67 0.40
N VAL A 238 -2.70 -18.40 0.71
CA VAL A 238 -1.86 -17.91 1.82
C VAL A 238 -2.56 -18.19 3.14
N PRO A 239 -1.96 -18.95 4.05
CA PRO A 239 -2.52 -19.16 5.39
C PRO A 239 -2.39 -17.88 6.23
N THR A 240 -3.22 -17.78 7.27
CA THR A 240 -3.18 -16.69 8.26
C THR A 240 -2.53 -17.14 9.58
N ALA A 241 -2.03 -18.36 9.66
CA ALA A 241 -1.29 -18.91 10.78
C ALA A 241 -0.51 -20.14 10.31
N ASN A 242 0.48 -20.58 11.12
CA ASN A 242 1.19 -21.85 10.92
C ASN A 242 1.69 -22.06 9.50
N TYR A 243 2.47 -21.10 9.00
CA TYR A 243 3.05 -21.15 7.65
C TYR A 243 3.86 -22.43 7.47
N THR A 244 3.42 -23.27 6.53
CA THR A 244 4.04 -24.56 6.19
C THR A 244 4.19 -24.70 4.70
N ALA A 245 5.07 -25.61 4.26
CA ALA A 245 5.20 -25.97 2.86
C ALA A 245 3.87 -26.56 2.34
N SER A 246 3.48 -26.17 1.14
CA SER A 246 2.28 -26.65 0.47
C SER A 246 2.52 -26.73 -1.04
N ALA A 247 1.60 -27.36 -1.77
CA ALA A 247 1.64 -27.39 -3.24
C ALA A 247 1.57 -25.99 -3.91
N TYR A 248 1.20 -24.95 -3.13
CA TYR A 248 1.04 -23.58 -3.59
C TYR A 248 2.18 -22.66 -3.13
N SER A 249 3.21 -23.19 -2.45
CA SER A 249 4.33 -22.41 -1.94
C SER A 249 5.67 -23.02 -2.35
N THR A 250 6.65 -22.15 -2.52
CA THR A 250 8.06 -22.50 -2.49
C THR A 250 8.65 -22.11 -1.15
N VAL A 251 9.64 -22.85 -0.67
CA VAL A 251 10.26 -22.64 0.65
C VAL A 251 11.75 -22.51 0.48
N ARG A 252 12.32 -21.48 1.10
CA ARG A 252 13.76 -21.32 1.26
C ARG A 252 14.13 -21.37 2.72
N ASN A 253 14.89 -22.38 3.13
CA ASN A 253 15.43 -22.47 4.47
C ASN A 253 16.81 -21.83 4.52
N PHE A 254 17.12 -21.10 5.59
CA PHE A 254 18.41 -20.44 5.79
C PHE A 254 18.72 -20.25 7.27
N VAL A 255 20.02 -20.11 7.57
CA VAL A 255 20.51 -19.70 8.89
C VAL A 255 20.89 -18.22 8.81
N ALA A 256 20.42 -17.44 9.76
CA ALA A 256 20.70 -16.01 9.79
C ALA A 256 22.17 -15.72 10.11
N SER A 257 22.85 -15.00 9.22
CA SER A 257 24.22 -14.48 9.43
C SER A 257 24.23 -13.03 9.94
N GLY A 258 23.07 -12.38 10.01
CA GLY A 258 22.86 -11.01 10.47
C GLY A 258 21.41 -10.80 10.91
N THR A 259 21.06 -9.58 11.31
CA THR A 259 19.69 -9.20 11.69
C THR A 259 18.75 -8.99 10.50
N THR A 260 19.31 -9.02 9.29
CA THR A 260 18.60 -8.88 8.01
C THR A 260 19.14 -9.87 7.00
N ALA A 261 18.28 -10.47 6.19
CA ALA A 261 18.65 -11.28 5.03
C ALA A 261 17.97 -10.73 3.77
N ASN A 262 18.70 -10.71 2.66
CA ASN A 262 18.21 -10.23 1.38
C ASN A 262 18.30 -11.33 0.32
N PHE A 263 17.26 -11.44 -0.49
CA PHE A 263 17.14 -12.43 -1.56
C PHE A 263 16.74 -11.73 -2.85
N THR A 264 17.41 -12.08 -3.96
CA THR A 264 16.97 -11.67 -5.30
C THR A 264 15.94 -12.68 -5.80
N GLU A 265 14.81 -12.18 -6.23
CA GLU A 265 13.66 -12.97 -6.67
C GLU A 265 13.19 -12.52 -8.06
N SER A 266 12.56 -13.43 -8.77
CA SER A 266 11.91 -13.20 -10.05
C SER A 266 10.40 -13.32 -9.87
N ILE A 267 9.66 -12.25 -10.21
CA ILE A 267 8.20 -12.17 -10.00
C ILE A 267 7.52 -11.95 -11.35
N ILE A 268 6.44 -12.68 -11.61
CA ILE A 268 5.62 -12.49 -12.83
C ILE A 268 4.83 -11.18 -12.70
N SER A 269 4.96 -10.29 -13.68
CA SER A 269 4.46 -8.91 -13.62
C SER A 269 2.93 -8.80 -13.48
N ASN A 270 2.16 -9.74 -14.03
CA ASN A 270 0.71 -9.76 -13.94
C ASN A 270 0.18 -10.71 -12.84
N GLY A 271 1.05 -11.11 -11.91
CA GLY A 271 0.74 -12.13 -10.91
C GLY A 271 0.72 -11.62 -9.46
N VAL A 272 0.96 -12.56 -8.58
CA VAL A 272 1.06 -12.37 -7.14
C VAL A 272 2.30 -13.11 -6.63
N ALA A 273 3.01 -12.50 -5.68
CA ALA A 273 4.07 -13.17 -4.91
C ALA A 273 4.01 -12.68 -3.46
N ILE A 274 3.61 -13.54 -2.55
CA ILE A 274 3.42 -13.21 -1.13
C ILE A 274 4.47 -13.96 -0.32
N TYR A 275 5.30 -13.22 0.41
CA TYR A 275 6.38 -13.79 1.22
C TYR A 275 6.01 -13.74 2.69
N ARG A 276 6.28 -14.85 3.40
CA ARG A 276 6.15 -14.96 4.85
C ARG A 276 7.39 -15.67 5.39
N CYS A 277 8.03 -15.11 6.41
CA CYS A 277 9.21 -15.70 7.03
C CYS A 277 8.92 -16.03 8.49
N VAL A 278 9.24 -17.25 8.91
CA VAL A 278 9.06 -17.70 10.29
C VAL A 278 10.31 -18.44 10.78
N PRO A 279 10.58 -18.47 12.08
CA PRO A 279 11.58 -19.36 12.66
C PRO A 279 11.24 -20.83 12.39
N THR A 280 12.27 -21.66 12.05
CA THR A 280 12.12 -23.12 11.97
C THR A 280 12.25 -23.74 13.35
N GLY A 281 11.43 -24.76 13.65
CA GLY A 281 11.64 -25.61 14.83
C GLY A 281 11.19 -25.03 16.15
N SER A 282 10.20 -24.15 16.17
CA SER A 282 9.53 -23.71 17.41
C SER A 282 8.06 -24.11 17.42
#